data_7c8e1a1a2e42c0c32ad41e90028f9796
#
_entry.id   7c8e1a1a2e42c0c32ad41e90028f9796
#
_cell.length_a   1.000
_cell.length_b   1.000
_cell.length_c   1.000
_cell.angle_alpha   90.00
_cell.angle_beta   90.00
_cell.angle_gamma   90.00
#
_symmetry.space_group_name_H-M   'P 1'
#
loop_
_entity.id
_entity.type
_entity.pdbx_description
1 polymer ?
#
loop_
_entity_poly.entity_id
_entity_poly.type
_entity_poly.pdbx_seq_one_letter_code
_entity_poly.pdbx_strand_id
1 'polypeptide(L)'
;MALLVGFDQEDHPEHCMPFAAGRCEKLPYALLHAALACVPWADYVVSPLVSDHFDALDLAAQLELAGYRGRYVVVTPALPAPHMIRREIEQLCPGLTVELIPRARI
;
A
#
# COMPACT_ATOMS: atom_id res chain seq x y z
N MET A 1 -8.16 -7.73 -7.00
CA MET A 1 -8.24 -7.79 -5.55
C MET A 1 -7.21 -6.85 -4.94
N ALA A 2 -7.59 -6.15 -3.89
CA ALA A 2 -6.70 -5.24 -3.17
C ALA A 2 -6.59 -5.66 -1.70
N LEU A 3 -5.38 -5.67 -1.17
CA LEU A 3 -5.11 -5.90 0.25
C LEU A 3 -4.88 -4.54 0.92
N LEU A 4 -5.70 -4.21 1.92
CA LEU A 4 -5.66 -2.93 2.62
C LEU A 4 -4.97 -3.14 3.96
N VAL A 5 -3.75 -2.61 4.11
CA VAL A 5 -2.89 -2.89 5.26
C VAL A 5 -2.72 -1.64 6.12
N GLY A 6 -3.00 -1.76 7.42
CA GLY A 6 -2.78 -0.69 8.37
C GLY A 6 -3.89 0.34 8.46
N PHE A 7 -5.07 0.03 7.98
CA PHE A 7 -6.24 0.89 8.08
C PHE A 7 -7.17 0.39 9.19
N ASP A 8 -7.77 1.33 9.91
CA ASP A 8 -8.80 1.02 10.89
C ASP A 8 -10.08 0.61 10.19
N GLN A 9 -10.99 -0.03 10.93
CA GLN A 9 -12.26 -0.48 10.37
C GLN A 9 -13.13 0.67 9.88
N GLU A 10 -12.96 1.85 10.45
CA GLU A 10 -13.69 3.04 10.06
C GLU A 10 -13.11 3.72 8.81
N ASP A 11 -11.88 3.40 8.44
CA ASP A 11 -11.26 3.92 7.24
C ASP A 11 -11.77 3.19 6.00
N HIS A 12 -12.02 3.95 4.96
CA HIS A 12 -12.46 3.42 3.68
C HIS A 12 -11.54 3.90 2.56
N PRO A 13 -10.27 3.42 2.54
CA PRO A 13 -9.31 3.87 1.53
C PRO A 13 -9.73 3.52 0.12
N GLU A 14 -10.57 2.50 -0.06
CA GLU A 14 -11.13 2.13 -1.35
C GLU A 14 -11.90 3.27 -2.02
N HIS A 15 -12.42 4.21 -1.24
CA HIS A 15 -13.12 5.39 -1.77
C HIS A 15 -12.17 6.45 -2.35
N CYS A 16 -10.88 6.34 -2.02
CA CYS A 16 -9.85 7.29 -2.50
C CYS A 16 -9.13 6.78 -3.74
N MET A 17 -9.31 5.51 -4.08
CA MET A 17 -8.58 4.89 -5.18
C MET A 17 -9.16 5.31 -6.53
N PRO A 18 -8.32 5.76 -7.47
CA PRO A 18 -8.77 6.18 -8.79
C PRO A 18 -9.07 5.02 -9.75
N PHE A 19 -9.10 3.79 -9.25
CA PHE A 19 -9.31 2.58 -10.05
C PHE A 19 -10.29 1.66 -9.35
N ALA A 20 -10.95 0.80 -10.12
CA ALA A 20 -11.82 -0.22 -9.59
C ALA A 20 -10.96 -1.39 -9.09
N ALA A 21 -10.85 -1.52 -7.78
CA ALA A 21 -10.02 -2.57 -7.17
C ALA A 21 -10.73 -3.92 -7.05
N GLY A 22 -12.03 -3.97 -7.35
CA GLY A 22 -12.83 -5.16 -7.14
C GLY A 22 -12.97 -5.47 -5.66
N ARG A 23 -12.59 -6.69 -5.27
CA ARG A 23 -12.64 -7.11 -3.88
C ARG A 23 -11.52 -6.46 -3.08
N CYS A 24 -11.86 -5.93 -1.90
CA CYS A 24 -10.90 -5.34 -0.98
C CYS A 24 -10.96 -6.08 0.35
N GLU A 25 -9.80 -6.42 0.91
CA GLU A 25 -9.71 -7.05 2.21
C GLU A 25 -8.73 -6.29 3.10
N LYS A 26 -9.18 -5.93 4.30
CA LYS A 26 -8.34 -5.30 5.32
C LYS A 26 -7.61 -6.36 6.12
N LEU A 27 -6.33 -6.12 6.40
CA LEU A 27 -5.54 -7.00 7.24
C LEU A 27 -4.49 -6.20 8.01
N PRO A 28 -4.06 -6.70 9.19
CA PRO A 28 -2.97 -6.08 9.92
C PRO A 28 -1.63 -6.37 9.24
N TYR A 29 -0.68 -5.47 9.46
CA TYR A 29 0.67 -5.59 8.90
C TYR A 29 1.33 -6.93 9.22
N ALA A 30 1.11 -7.44 10.44
CA ALA A 30 1.69 -8.71 10.87
C ALA A 30 1.28 -9.90 10.00
N LEU A 31 0.14 -9.82 9.32
CA LEU A 31 -0.37 -10.91 8.48
C LEU A 31 -0.04 -10.74 6.99
N LEU A 32 0.74 -9.72 6.63
CA LEU A 32 1.02 -9.42 5.22
C LEU A 32 1.67 -10.59 4.49
N HIS A 33 2.71 -11.19 5.06
CA HIS A 33 3.40 -12.31 4.42
C HIS A 33 2.49 -13.53 4.24
N ALA A 34 1.68 -13.84 5.25
CA ALA A 34 0.73 -14.96 5.16
C ALA A 34 -0.32 -14.69 4.08
N ALA A 35 -0.81 -13.46 4.01
CA ALA A 35 -1.78 -13.08 2.99
C ALA A 35 -1.20 -13.17 1.58
N LEU A 36 0.02 -12.70 1.38
CA LEU A 36 0.69 -12.77 0.07
C LEU A 36 0.98 -14.20 -0.36
N ALA A 37 1.24 -15.09 0.60
CA ALA A 37 1.41 -16.51 0.29
C ALA A 37 0.11 -17.14 -0.23
N CYS A 38 -1.03 -16.67 0.29
CA CYS A 38 -2.34 -17.18 -0.14
C CYS A 38 -2.85 -16.51 -1.42
N VAL A 39 -2.57 -15.21 -1.60
CA VAL A 39 -3.04 -14.44 -2.76
C VAL A 39 -1.90 -13.66 -3.41
N PRO A 40 -0.88 -14.35 -3.93
CA PRO A 40 0.26 -13.68 -4.57
C PRO A 40 -0.12 -12.91 -5.83
N TRP A 41 -1.32 -13.16 -6.35
CA TRP A 41 -1.89 -12.53 -7.53
C TRP A 41 -2.72 -11.29 -7.20
N ALA A 42 -2.74 -10.83 -5.96
CA ALA A 42 -3.43 -9.60 -5.61
C ALA A 42 -2.91 -8.44 -6.49
N ASP A 43 -3.82 -7.65 -7.05
CA ASP A 43 -3.46 -6.59 -7.98
C ASP A 43 -2.84 -5.39 -7.25
N TYR A 44 -3.32 -5.13 -6.04
CA TYR A 44 -2.91 -3.97 -5.26
C TYR A 44 -2.68 -4.32 -3.81
N VAL A 45 -1.64 -3.72 -3.25
CA VAL A 45 -1.47 -3.62 -1.80
C VAL A 45 -1.56 -2.13 -1.47
N VAL A 46 -2.43 -1.76 -0.56
CA VAL A 46 -2.71 -0.36 -0.22
C VAL A 46 -2.41 -0.13 1.25
N SER A 47 -1.68 0.92 1.59
CA SER A 47 -1.41 1.28 2.97
C SER A 47 -1.37 2.80 3.14
N PRO A 48 -1.49 3.30 4.39
CA PRO A 48 -1.17 4.69 4.65
C PRO A 48 0.34 4.92 4.58
N LEU A 49 0.75 6.18 4.47
CA LEU A 49 2.18 6.54 4.47
C LEU A 49 2.83 6.19 5.80
N VAL A 50 2.13 6.45 6.90
CA VAL A 50 2.59 6.16 8.25
C VAL A 50 1.45 5.52 9.04
N SER A 51 1.77 4.48 9.78
CA SER A 51 0.86 3.76 10.65
C SER A 51 1.50 3.62 12.03
N ASP A 52 0.75 3.12 13.02
CA ASP A 52 1.27 2.93 14.39
C ASP A 52 2.40 1.91 14.46
N HIS A 53 2.45 0.95 13.53
CA HIS A 53 3.37 -0.18 13.58
C HIS A 53 4.37 -0.22 12.43
N PHE A 54 4.18 0.59 11.39
CA PHE A 54 5.04 0.59 10.22
C PHE A 54 4.88 1.90 9.44
N ASP A 55 5.80 2.14 8.52
CA ASP A 55 5.63 3.17 7.51
C ASP A 55 5.68 2.55 6.11
N ALA A 56 5.52 3.37 5.09
CA ALA A 56 5.48 2.88 3.71
C ALA A 56 6.81 2.25 3.29
N LEU A 57 7.93 2.72 3.81
CA LEU A 57 9.24 2.13 3.50
C LEU A 57 9.37 0.73 4.10
N ASP A 58 8.89 0.55 5.33
CA ASP A 58 8.89 -0.77 5.97
C ASP A 58 8.04 -1.76 5.17
N LEU A 59 6.85 -1.33 4.79
CA LEU A 59 5.93 -2.21 4.04
C LEU A 59 6.49 -2.53 2.66
N ALA A 60 7.06 -1.54 1.96
CA ALA A 60 7.66 -1.76 0.65
C ALA A 60 8.80 -2.79 0.71
N ALA A 61 9.63 -2.72 1.76
CA ALA A 61 10.69 -3.70 1.96
C ALA A 61 10.14 -5.11 2.13
N GLN A 62 9.04 -5.26 2.84
CA GLN A 62 8.39 -6.57 3.01
C GLN A 62 7.80 -7.08 1.70
N LEU A 63 7.21 -6.22 0.89
CA LEU A 63 6.69 -6.60 -0.42
C LEU A 63 7.81 -7.07 -1.35
N GLU A 64 8.94 -6.41 -1.33
CA GLU A 64 10.08 -6.81 -2.15
C GLU A 64 10.66 -8.13 -1.70
N LEU A 65 10.81 -8.34 -0.40
CA LEU A 65 11.25 -9.62 0.15
C LEU A 65 10.31 -10.76 -0.23
N ALA A 66 9.01 -10.50 -0.29
CA ALA A 66 8.02 -11.49 -0.67
C ALA A 66 7.96 -11.72 -2.19
N GLY A 67 8.67 -10.93 -2.97
CA GLY A 67 8.63 -11.02 -4.43
C GLY A 67 7.31 -10.55 -5.04
N TYR A 68 6.61 -9.66 -4.36
CA TYR A 68 5.33 -9.15 -4.83
C TYR A 68 5.49 -8.37 -6.14
N ARG A 69 4.67 -8.66 -7.15
CA ARG A 69 4.77 -8.05 -8.46
C ARG A 69 3.60 -7.15 -8.84
N GLY A 70 2.64 -6.97 -7.94
CA GLY A 70 1.53 -6.06 -8.17
C GLY A 70 1.91 -4.61 -7.89
N ARG A 71 0.91 -3.76 -7.70
CA ARG A 71 1.12 -2.35 -7.41
C ARG A 71 0.99 -2.07 -5.93
N TYR A 72 1.90 -1.27 -5.41
CA TYR A 72 1.82 -0.75 -4.06
C TYR A 72 1.28 0.68 -4.10
N VAL A 73 0.11 0.89 -3.50
CA VAL A 73 -0.55 2.19 -3.46
C VAL A 73 -0.44 2.76 -2.04
N VAL A 74 0.14 3.93 -1.92
CA VAL A 74 0.31 4.61 -0.65
C VAL A 74 -0.69 5.77 -0.57
N VAL A 75 -1.58 5.73 0.42
CA VAL A 75 -2.54 6.81 0.67
C VAL A 75 -1.86 7.82 1.59
N THR A 76 -1.70 9.04 1.11
CA THR A 76 -0.94 10.07 1.81
C THR A 76 -1.82 11.26 2.18
N PRO A 77 -1.47 12.03 3.22
CA PRO A 77 -1.99 13.39 3.35
C PRO A 77 -1.47 14.22 2.18
N ALA A 78 -2.01 15.44 2.02
CA ALA A 78 -1.51 16.33 0.99
C ALA A 78 -0.03 16.64 1.24
N LEU A 79 0.82 16.33 0.27
CA LEU A 79 2.28 16.51 0.37
C LEU A 79 2.74 17.56 -0.62
N PRO A 80 3.74 18.41 -0.28
CA PRO A 80 4.27 19.40 -1.20
C PRO A 80 5.02 18.77 -2.38
N ALA A 81 5.63 17.58 -2.17
CA ALA A 81 6.43 16.92 -3.22
C ALA A 81 6.28 15.40 -3.13
N PRO A 82 5.10 14.85 -3.48
CA PRO A 82 4.86 13.40 -3.35
C PRO A 82 5.81 12.56 -4.22
N HIS A 83 6.25 13.08 -5.34
CA HIS A 83 7.18 12.37 -6.23
C HIS A 83 8.52 12.06 -5.56
N MET A 84 8.95 12.84 -4.58
CA MET A 84 10.20 12.57 -3.84
C MET A 84 10.06 11.34 -2.95
N ILE A 85 8.91 11.20 -2.29
CA ILE A 85 8.61 10.02 -1.47
C ILE A 85 8.54 8.77 -2.35
N ARG A 86 7.84 8.86 -3.47
CA ARG A 86 7.73 7.74 -4.41
C ARG A 86 9.11 7.30 -4.90
N ARG A 87 9.95 8.26 -5.28
CA ARG A 87 11.31 7.98 -5.74
C ARG A 87 12.13 7.28 -4.66
N GLU A 88 12.02 7.72 -3.41
CA GLU A 88 12.75 7.11 -2.30
C GLU A 88 12.35 5.65 -2.13
N ILE A 89 11.06 5.34 -2.18
CA ILE A 89 10.57 3.97 -2.10
C ILE A 89 11.07 3.15 -3.29
N GLU A 90 11.00 3.68 -4.49
CA GLU A 90 11.44 2.99 -5.70
C GLU A 90 12.94 2.73 -5.72
N GLN A 91 13.75 3.62 -5.14
CA GLN A 91 15.19 3.42 -5.02
C GLN A 91 15.56 2.28 -4.08
N LEU A 92 14.79 2.14 -2.98
CA LEU A 92 15.00 1.05 -2.02
C LEU A 92 14.44 -0.27 -2.52
N CYS A 93 13.38 -0.21 -3.33
CA CYS A 93 12.67 -1.38 -3.80
C CYS A 93 12.45 -1.29 -5.32
N PRO A 94 13.53 -1.46 -6.13
CA PRO A 94 13.47 -1.20 -7.57
C PRO A 94 12.53 -2.13 -8.35
N GLY A 95 12.20 -3.31 -7.79
CA GLY A 95 11.27 -4.23 -8.43
C GLY A 95 9.81 -3.91 -8.17
N LEU A 96 9.52 -2.90 -7.36
CA LEU A 96 8.17 -2.59 -6.92
C LEU A 96 7.61 -1.39 -7.70
N THR A 97 6.35 -1.52 -8.16
CA THR A 97 5.64 -0.41 -8.78
C THR A 97 4.86 0.33 -7.71
N VAL A 98 5.20 1.60 -7.49
CA VAL A 98 4.65 2.41 -6.39
C VAL A 98 3.83 3.57 -6.93
N GLU A 99 2.68 3.80 -6.32
CA GLU A 99 1.82 4.94 -6.64
C GLU A 99 1.37 5.60 -5.34
N LEU A 100 1.48 6.93 -5.28
CA LEU A 100 1.00 7.71 -4.14
C LEU A 100 -0.29 8.42 -4.53
N ILE A 101 -1.31 8.29 -3.69
CA ILE A 101 -2.56 9.00 -3.89
C ILE A 101 -2.89 9.83 -2.65
N PRO A 102 -3.39 11.05 -2.82
CA PRO A 102 -3.81 11.85 -1.68
C PRO A 102 -5.09 11.28 -1.09
N ARG A 103 -5.20 11.38 0.24
CA ARG A 103 -6.42 10.97 0.93
C ARG A 103 -7.52 11.96 0.56
N ALA A 104 -8.64 11.45 0.05
CA ALA A 104 -9.78 12.28 -0.25
C ALA A 104 -10.36 12.84 1.05
N ARG A 105 -10.71 14.13 1.03
CA ARG A 105 -11.44 14.73 2.14
C ARG A 105 -12.87 14.23 2.09
N ILE A 106 -13.28 13.74 3.19
CA ILE A 106 -14.67 13.32 3.39
C ILE A 106 -15.42 14.51 3.98
#